data_a0d0d070fb77ba496ceb300d486ed8e4
#
_entry.id   a0d0d070fb77ba496ceb300d486ed8e4
#
_cell.length_a   1.000
_cell.length_b   1.000
_cell.length_c   1.000
_cell.angle_alpha   90.00
_cell.angle_beta   90.00
_cell.angle_gamma   90.00
#
_symmetry.space_group_name_H-M   'P 1'
#
loop_
_entity.id
_entity.type
_entity.pdbx_description
1 polymer ?
#
loop_
_entity_poly.entity_id
_entity_poly.type
_entity_poly.pdbx_seq_one_letter_code
_entity_poly.pdbx_strand_id
1 'polypeptide(L)'
;KDVILYLAGVLTVSGGTNSIIEYFGPGVNSISCTGKATITNMGAELGATTSIFPYDQRMAKYLVATKRSQLAKIADRYTHLLTPDQEVNNDPDSFYDLVVEINLTELEPHLVGPHSPDRARPISKMASELLGNDEFVDDISAALIGSCTNSSYEDMSRAADIANQAVSHGLKSAVPFMVTPGSEQVRATIERDGQIDSLKNLDATVLANACGPCIGQWKRSQKASEVPNTIVTSYNRNFARRNDGQPNTMNFIGSPEIVTALAIAGSLSFNPMKDSLVGENGESFIFDPPSIAPEVPEDGFDKGRSFYQAPPENNDGLEISIAEDSERLQVLKPWPKWDGKDLVEMPILLKASGKTTTDSISPAGPWLRYRGHLDKFSDNMFMGAVNAFTGETGKGMNVLTGDKDLAFSRIARSYKADSIRWVVIGDENYGEGSSREHAALSPRLLGAGAVIVRSFARIHETNLKK
;
A
#
# COMPACT_ATOMS: atom_id res chain seq x y z
N LYS A 1 9.67 9.28 4.29
CA LYS A 1 9.42 8.07 3.49
C LYS A 1 10.65 7.18 3.42
N ASP A 2 11.82 7.71 3.14
CA ASP A 2 13.05 6.95 2.84
C ASP A 2 13.51 6.05 4.00
N VAL A 3 13.29 6.45 5.25
CA VAL A 3 13.54 5.60 6.43
C VAL A 3 12.85 4.24 6.30
N ILE A 4 11.58 4.22 5.97
CA ILE A 4 10.83 2.96 5.87
C ILE A 4 11.14 2.20 4.57
N LEU A 5 11.51 2.89 3.48
CA LEU A 5 11.97 2.24 2.25
C LEU A 5 13.32 1.56 2.46
N TYR A 6 14.25 2.23 3.15
CA TYR A 6 15.52 1.64 3.56
C TYR A 6 15.30 0.41 4.46
N LEU A 7 14.47 0.56 5.49
CA LEU A 7 14.18 -0.52 6.43
C LEU A 7 13.52 -1.73 5.74
N ALA A 8 12.69 -1.50 4.73
CA ALA A 8 12.12 -2.58 3.92
C ALA A 8 13.21 -3.37 3.18
N GLY A 9 14.25 -2.72 2.69
CA GLY A 9 15.41 -3.39 2.11
C GLY A 9 16.20 -4.22 3.12
N VAL A 10 16.28 -3.78 4.37
CA VAL A 10 17.02 -4.47 5.44
C VAL A 10 16.24 -5.66 6.01
N LEU A 11 14.96 -5.45 6.38
CA LEU A 11 14.13 -6.44 7.04
C LEU A 11 13.38 -7.35 6.06
N THR A 12 13.24 -6.95 4.80
CA THR A 12 12.36 -7.56 3.81
C THR A 12 10.87 -7.49 4.19
N VAL A 13 9.99 -8.08 3.39
CA VAL A 13 8.53 -8.11 3.62
C VAL A 13 8.10 -9.06 4.74
N SER A 14 9.01 -9.82 5.32
CA SER A 14 8.72 -10.82 6.36
C SER A 14 9.58 -10.68 7.63
N GLY A 15 10.63 -9.85 7.61
CA GLY A 15 11.56 -9.74 8.73
C GLY A 15 10.97 -9.17 10.01
N GLY A 16 9.87 -8.42 9.91
CA GLY A 16 9.10 -7.93 11.05
C GLY A 16 8.00 -8.87 11.54
N THR A 17 7.88 -10.07 10.99
CA THR A 17 6.80 -11.02 11.35
C THR A 17 6.86 -11.38 12.84
N ASN A 18 5.73 -11.23 13.54
CA ASN A 18 5.59 -11.42 14.98
C ASN A 18 6.40 -10.43 15.86
N SER A 19 6.94 -9.37 15.27
CA SER A 19 7.71 -8.36 15.98
C SER A 19 6.92 -7.06 16.18
N ILE A 20 7.30 -6.30 17.18
CA ILE A 20 6.95 -4.90 17.39
C ILE A 20 8.19 -4.10 17.01
N ILE A 21 8.05 -3.15 16.08
CA ILE A 21 9.15 -2.26 15.69
C ILE A 21 9.06 -0.98 16.51
N GLU A 22 10.02 -0.75 17.36
CA GLU A 22 10.13 0.47 18.16
C GLU A 22 11.21 1.39 17.57
N TYR A 23 10.84 2.65 17.32
CA TYR A 23 11.74 3.67 16.81
C TYR A 23 12.21 4.57 17.95
N PHE A 24 13.50 4.70 18.13
CA PHE A 24 14.10 5.50 19.21
C PHE A 24 15.39 6.19 18.74
N GLY A 25 16.03 6.92 19.64
CA GLY A 25 17.23 7.68 19.36
C GLY A 25 16.96 9.13 18.95
N PRO A 26 18.00 9.97 18.82
CA PRO A 26 17.87 11.41 18.64
C PRO A 26 17.19 11.81 17.32
N GLY A 27 17.39 11.02 16.27
CA GLY A 27 16.82 11.26 14.93
C GLY A 27 15.30 11.28 14.91
N VAL A 28 14.60 10.56 15.81
CA VAL A 28 13.12 10.53 15.81
C VAL A 28 12.51 11.90 16.11
N ASN A 29 13.21 12.79 16.81
CA ASN A 29 12.76 14.14 17.10
C ASN A 29 12.77 15.08 15.87
N SER A 30 13.49 14.69 14.80
CA SER A 30 13.51 15.45 13.55
C SER A 30 12.36 15.07 12.61
N ILE A 31 11.69 13.94 12.85
CA ILE A 31 10.61 13.41 12.01
C ILE A 31 9.27 13.99 12.47
N SER A 32 8.49 14.54 11.54
CA SER A 32 7.16 15.08 11.80
C SER A 32 6.16 14.00 12.27
N CYS A 33 5.06 14.40 12.89
CA CYS A 33 4.00 13.45 13.27
C CYS A 33 3.47 12.68 12.06
N THR A 34 3.26 13.33 10.92
CA THR A 34 2.80 12.68 9.68
C THR A 34 3.88 11.82 9.04
N GLY A 35 5.16 12.21 9.15
CA GLY A 35 6.30 11.38 8.75
C GLY A 35 6.38 10.07 9.55
N LYS A 36 6.20 10.14 10.88
CA LYS A 36 6.10 8.96 11.75
C LYS A 36 4.89 8.08 11.36
N ALA A 37 3.75 8.71 11.04
CA ALA A 37 2.57 7.98 10.56
C ALA A 37 2.84 7.23 9.25
N THR A 38 3.58 7.82 8.30
CA THR A 38 4.01 7.16 7.06
C THR A 38 4.89 5.93 7.35
N ILE A 39 5.84 6.07 8.27
CA ILE A 39 6.75 4.98 8.65
C ILE A 39 5.95 3.85 9.30
N THR A 40 5.10 4.13 10.28
CA THR A 40 4.29 3.12 10.97
C THR A 40 3.24 2.48 10.05
N ASN A 41 2.65 3.24 9.12
CA ASN A 41 1.73 2.70 8.11
C ASN A 41 2.41 1.60 7.27
N MET A 42 3.65 1.82 6.86
CA MET A 42 4.39 0.84 6.07
C MET A 42 5.07 -0.26 6.90
N GLY A 43 5.01 -0.22 8.22
CA GLY A 43 5.40 -1.33 9.08
C GLY A 43 4.64 -2.63 8.77
N ALA A 44 3.39 -2.51 8.30
CA ALA A 44 2.62 -3.65 7.82
C ALA A 44 3.24 -4.34 6.59
N GLU A 45 3.98 -3.60 5.74
CA GLU A 45 4.67 -4.14 4.56
C GLU A 45 5.93 -4.94 4.96
N LEU A 46 6.42 -4.76 6.17
CA LEU A 46 7.51 -5.55 6.75
C LEU A 46 7.01 -6.80 7.50
N GLY A 47 5.70 -7.01 7.55
CA GLY A 47 5.07 -8.07 8.34
C GLY A 47 4.95 -7.76 9.84
N ALA A 48 5.32 -6.57 10.29
CA ALA A 48 5.30 -6.20 11.70
C ALA A 48 3.90 -6.26 12.31
N THR A 49 3.83 -6.68 13.57
CA THR A 49 2.60 -6.67 14.37
C THR A 49 2.13 -5.25 14.63
N THR A 50 3.05 -4.37 14.99
CA THR A 50 2.84 -2.93 15.16
C THR A 50 4.17 -2.18 15.05
N SER A 51 4.07 -0.85 15.00
CA SER A 51 5.22 0.04 15.04
C SER A 51 4.94 1.15 16.04
N ILE A 52 5.95 1.54 16.81
CA ILE A 52 5.80 2.50 17.91
C ILE A 52 6.87 3.59 17.77
N PHE A 53 6.46 4.84 17.93
CA PHE A 53 7.31 6.00 18.14
C PHE A 53 7.09 6.60 19.53
N PRO A 54 8.12 7.13 20.17
CA PRO A 54 7.96 7.88 21.40
C PRO A 54 7.10 9.13 21.15
N TYR A 55 6.31 9.50 22.16
CA TYR A 55 5.55 10.75 22.13
C TYR A 55 6.48 11.95 22.22
N ASP A 56 6.20 12.99 21.41
CA ASP A 56 6.96 14.24 21.40
C ASP A 56 6.09 15.46 21.12
N GLN A 57 6.70 16.65 21.15
CA GLN A 57 6.04 17.92 20.92
C GLN A 57 5.46 18.08 19.51
N ARG A 58 6.01 17.39 18.50
CA ARG A 58 5.46 17.38 17.13
C ARG A 58 4.13 16.66 17.10
N MET A 59 4.01 15.53 17.83
CA MET A 59 2.74 14.83 18.02
C MET A 59 1.72 15.68 18.79
N ALA A 60 2.15 16.38 19.85
CA ALA A 60 1.31 17.33 20.60
C ALA A 60 0.75 18.41 19.68
N LYS A 61 1.61 19.05 18.88
CA LYS A 61 1.22 20.10 17.91
C LYS A 61 0.20 19.57 16.90
N TYR A 62 0.40 18.37 16.38
CA TYR A 62 -0.54 17.75 15.44
C TYR A 62 -1.89 17.44 16.10
N LEU A 63 -1.90 16.92 17.33
CA LEU A 63 -3.13 16.71 18.10
C LEU A 63 -3.91 18.00 18.31
N VAL A 64 -3.23 19.10 18.66
CA VAL A 64 -3.85 20.41 18.81
C VAL A 64 -4.44 20.91 17.50
N ALA A 65 -3.67 20.86 16.41
CA ALA A 65 -4.10 21.30 15.08
C ALA A 65 -5.31 20.53 14.55
N THR A 66 -5.43 19.26 14.96
CA THR A 66 -6.55 18.38 14.59
C THR A 66 -7.67 18.34 15.64
N LYS A 67 -7.78 19.38 16.50
CA LYS A 67 -8.84 19.57 17.52
C LYS A 67 -8.88 18.51 18.61
N ARG A 68 -7.76 17.91 18.93
CA ARG A 68 -7.59 16.89 19.98
C ARG A 68 -6.73 17.39 21.14
N SER A 69 -6.85 18.69 21.48
CA SER A 69 -6.06 19.35 22.52
C SER A 69 -6.16 18.70 23.90
N GLN A 70 -7.30 18.09 24.24
CA GLN A 70 -7.45 17.37 25.50
C GLN A 70 -6.55 16.12 25.54
N LEU A 71 -6.43 15.40 24.42
CA LEU A 71 -5.53 14.24 24.31
C LEU A 71 -4.07 14.68 24.40
N ALA A 72 -3.69 15.79 23.78
CA ALA A 72 -2.36 16.34 23.91
C ALA A 72 -2.02 16.64 25.38
N LYS A 73 -2.91 17.30 26.12
CA LYS A 73 -2.73 17.58 27.57
C LYS A 73 -2.59 16.31 28.41
N ILE A 74 -3.31 15.25 28.07
CA ILE A 74 -3.18 13.95 28.76
C ILE A 74 -1.82 13.33 28.44
N ALA A 75 -1.43 13.30 27.17
CA ALA A 75 -0.14 12.76 26.74
C ALA A 75 1.03 13.53 27.35
N ASP A 76 0.97 14.87 27.40
CA ASP A 76 1.98 15.71 28.05
C ASP A 76 2.16 15.37 29.54
N ARG A 77 1.04 15.07 30.24
CA ARG A 77 1.09 14.66 31.67
C ARG A 77 1.76 13.32 31.88
N TYR A 78 1.62 12.40 30.91
CA TYR A 78 2.11 11.04 31.01
C TYR A 78 3.27 10.76 30.04
N THR A 79 4.02 11.80 29.62
CA THR A 79 5.14 11.68 28.69
C THR A 79 6.13 10.59 29.13
N HIS A 80 6.41 10.49 30.46
CA HIS A 80 7.32 9.49 31.00
C HIS A 80 6.88 8.04 30.80
N LEU A 81 5.59 7.79 30.49
CA LEU A 81 5.05 6.47 30.15
C LEU A 81 4.96 6.26 28.62
N LEU A 82 5.24 7.30 27.84
CA LEU A 82 5.09 7.31 26.39
C LEU A 82 6.44 7.49 25.67
N THR A 83 7.53 7.33 26.41
CA THR A 83 8.91 7.37 25.92
C THR A 83 9.64 6.12 26.40
N PRO A 84 10.70 5.67 25.70
CA PRO A 84 11.51 4.55 26.13
C PRO A 84 12.13 4.80 27.52
N ASP A 85 12.30 3.75 28.28
CA ASP A 85 13.02 3.79 29.55
C ASP A 85 14.51 4.14 29.32
N GLN A 86 15.12 4.77 30.31
CA GLN A 86 16.50 5.26 30.19
C GLN A 86 17.50 4.11 29.95
N GLU A 87 17.27 2.97 30.59
CA GLU A 87 18.09 1.77 30.45
C GLU A 87 18.10 1.25 29.00
N VAL A 88 16.94 1.25 28.36
CA VAL A 88 16.76 0.81 26.96
C VAL A 88 17.53 1.73 26.00
N ASN A 89 17.45 3.04 26.23
CA ASN A 89 18.22 3.99 25.40
C ASN A 89 19.74 3.87 25.56
N ASN A 90 20.21 3.46 26.77
CA ASN A 90 21.65 3.35 27.06
C ASN A 90 22.26 2.02 26.54
N ASP A 91 21.48 0.96 26.50
CA ASP A 91 21.93 -0.37 26.11
C ASP A 91 20.80 -1.13 25.36
N PRO A 92 20.47 -0.69 24.13
CA PRO A 92 19.35 -1.28 23.38
C PRO A 92 19.55 -2.77 23.05
N ASP A 93 20.80 -3.21 22.82
CA ASP A 93 21.11 -4.60 22.48
C ASP A 93 20.75 -5.60 23.61
N SER A 94 20.68 -5.14 24.85
CA SER A 94 20.24 -5.97 25.98
C SER A 94 18.72 -6.13 26.09
N PHE A 95 17.94 -5.33 25.37
CA PHE A 95 16.47 -5.28 25.50
C PHE A 95 15.74 -5.68 24.23
N TYR A 96 16.36 -5.55 23.05
CA TYR A 96 15.74 -5.87 21.76
C TYR A 96 16.37 -7.11 21.12
N ASP A 97 15.58 -7.90 20.43
CA ASP A 97 16.06 -9.08 19.68
C ASP A 97 16.90 -8.67 18.45
N LEU A 98 16.67 -7.49 17.92
CA LEU A 98 17.39 -6.93 16.77
C LEU A 98 17.41 -5.41 16.86
N VAL A 99 18.58 -4.81 16.71
CA VAL A 99 18.77 -3.36 16.61
C VAL A 99 19.24 -3.01 15.21
N VAL A 100 18.55 -2.05 14.57
CA VAL A 100 18.92 -1.52 13.25
C VAL A 100 19.20 -0.02 13.39
N GLU A 101 20.42 0.38 13.14
CA GLU A 101 20.83 1.79 13.18
C GLU A 101 20.66 2.42 11.79
N ILE A 102 20.03 3.60 11.74
CA ILE A 102 19.87 4.40 10.53
C ILE A 102 20.41 5.81 10.78
N ASN A 103 21.49 6.16 10.10
CA ASN A 103 22.03 7.52 10.12
C ASN A 103 21.22 8.42 9.16
N LEU A 104 20.33 9.26 9.71
CA LEU A 104 19.46 10.13 8.91
C LEU A 104 20.23 11.20 8.11
N THR A 105 21.46 11.51 8.50
CA THR A 105 22.32 12.47 7.78
C THR A 105 22.89 11.88 6.49
N GLU A 106 23.11 10.57 6.47
CA GLU A 106 23.67 9.84 5.34
C GLU A 106 22.59 9.16 4.47
N LEU A 107 21.36 9.11 4.98
CA LEU A 107 20.24 8.47 4.29
C LEU A 107 19.86 9.28 3.06
N GLU A 108 20.20 8.82 1.88
CA GLU A 108 19.73 9.39 0.62
C GLU A 108 18.33 8.87 0.25
N PRO A 109 17.60 9.53 -0.67
CA PRO A 109 16.33 9.06 -1.16
C PRO A 109 16.40 7.64 -1.72
N HIS A 110 15.37 6.84 -1.46
CA HIS A 110 15.28 5.44 -1.89
C HIS A 110 14.13 5.24 -2.88
N LEU A 111 14.36 4.30 -3.80
CA LEU A 111 13.33 3.72 -4.64
C LEU A 111 13.22 2.23 -4.32
N VAL A 112 11.98 1.71 -4.20
CA VAL A 112 11.74 0.29 -4.00
C VAL A 112 10.90 -0.29 -5.13
N GLY A 113 11.24 -1.49 -5.57
CA GLY A 113 10.52 -2.17 -6.65
C GLY A 113 11.45 -2.69 -7.76
N PRO A 114 10.87 -3.21 -8.84
CA PRO A 114 9.44 -3.45 -9.03
C PRO A 114 8.94 -4.69 -8.29
N HIS A 115 7.61 -4.83 -8.19
CA HIS A 115 6.89 -6.02 -7.75
C HIS A 115 7.03 -6.41 -6.27
N SER A 116 7.90 -5.75 -5.51
CA SER A 116 8.04 -5.96 -4.08
C SER A 116 8.55 -4.69 -3.38
N PRO A 117 8.03 -4.32 -2.19
CA PRO A 117 8.48 -3.13 -1.47
C PRO A 117 9.84 -3.30 -0.77
N ASP A 118 10.40 -4.50 -0.75
CA ASP A 118 11.72 -4.79 -0.18
C ASP A 118 12.87 -4.77 -1.19
N ARG A 119 12.58 -4.58 -2.48
CA ARG A 119 13.62 -4.35 -3.50
C ARG A 119 14.09 -2.90 -3.45
N ALA A 120 14.72 -2.52 -2.34
CA ALA A 120 15.15 -1.16 -2.05
C ALA A 120 16.54 -0.86 -2.59
N ARG A 121 16.71 0.37 -3.08
CA ARG A 121 18.01 0.92 -3.47
C ARG A 121 18.03 2.43 -3.30
N PRO A 122 19.17 3.01 -2.95
CA PRO A 122 19.35 4.45 -3.01
C PRO A 122 19.21 4.96 -4.46
N ILE A 123 18.67 6.16 -4.64
CA ILE A 123 18.43 6.71 -5.96
C ILE A 123 19.72 6.85 -6.78
N SER A 124 20.85 7.06 -6.12
CA SER A 124 22.17 7.13 -6.76
C SER A 124 22.60 5.84 -7.46
N LYS A 125 21.97 4.70 -7.16
CA LYS A 125 22.26 3.40 -7.78
C LYS A 125 21.32 3.05 -8.94
N MET A 126 20.21 3.78 -9.10
CA MET A 126 19.18 3.42 -10.07
C MET A 126 19.70 3.38 -11.51
N ALA A 127 20.42 4.40 -11.95
CA ALA A 127 20.99 4.45 -13.30
C ALA A 127 21.93 3.27 -13.58
N SER A 128 22.78 2.86 -12.61
CA SER A 128 23.68 1.73 -12.79
C SER A 128 22.97 0.38 -12.84
N GLU A 129 21.87 0.22 -12.10
CA GLU A 129 21.05 -0.99 -12.17
C GLU A 129 20.29 -1.12 -13.49
N LEU A 130 19.82 -0.02 -14.06
CA LEU A 130 19.18 0.01 -15.38
C LEU A 130 20.14 -0.43 -16.48
N LEU A 131 21.40 0.02 -16.43
CA LEU A 131 22.42 -0.38 -17.40
C LEU A 131 22.77 -1.88 -17.34
N GLY A 132 22.56 -2.52 -16.21
CA GLY A 132 22.84 -3.94 -15.98
C GLY A 132 21.63 -4.86 -16.06
N ASN A 133 20.43 -4.34 -16.36
CA ASN A 133 19.19 -5.12 -16.27
C ASN A 133 18.21 -4.76 -17.39
N ASP A 134 18.17 -5.58 -18.44
CA ASP A 134 17.28 -5.42 -19.59
C ASP A 134 15.78 -5.60 -19.24
N GLU A 135 15.45 -6.08 -18.03
CA GLU A 135 14.07 -6.20 -17.57
C GLU A 135 13.44 -4.85 -17.20
N PHE A 136 14.27 -3.84 -16.84
CA PHE A 136 13.76 -2.54 -16.42
C PHE A 136 13.62 -1.60 -17.62
N VAL A 137 12.54 -0.84 -17.63
CA VAL A 137 12.28 0.21 -18.62
C VAL A 137 12.53 1.55 -17.96
N ASP A 138 13.48 2.32 -18.52
CA ASP A 138 13.85 3.64 -17.99
C ASP A 138 12.75 4.69 -18.20
N ASP A 139 12.11 4.68 -19.39
CA ASP A 139 11.04 5.61 -19.69
C ASP A 139 9.85 5.43 -18.75
N ILE A 140 9.54 6.46 -17.99
CA ILE A 140 8.37 6.49 -17.11
C ILE A 140 7.12 6.75 -17.96
N SER A 141 6.11 5.92 -17.78
CA SER A 141 4.83 6.01 -18.50
C SER A 141 3.73 6.74 -17.72
N ALA A 142 3.86 6.85 -16.41
CA ALA A 142 3.01 7.66 -15.52
C ALA A 142 3.63 7.80 -14.14
N ALA A 143 3.27 8.88 -13.44
CA ALA A 143 3.66 9.15 -12.08
C ALA A 143 2.43 9.45 -11.20
N LEU A 144 2.42 8.97 -9.97
CA LEU A 144 1.27 9.14 -9.06
C LEU A 144 1.74 9.41 -7.64
N ILE A 145 1.24 10.48 -7.03
CA ILE A 145 1.52 10.80 -5.62
C ILE A 145 0.24 10.82 -4.79
N GLY A 146 0.40 10.64 -3.46
CA GLY A 146 -0.67 10.76 -2.50
C GLY A 146 -1.24 9.42 -2.04
N SER A 147 -2.56 9.29 -2.02
CA SER A 147 -3.29 8.20 -1.36
C SER A 147 -3.19 8.29 0.19
N CYS A 148 -3.49 7.23 0.94
CA CYS A 148 -3.51 7.29 2.41
C CYS A 148 -2.12 7.35 3.05
N THR A 149 -1.07 6.93 2.36
CA THR A 149 0.27 6.77 2.94
C THR A 149 1.10 8.06 2.86
N ASN A 150 1.13 8.72 1.71
CA ASN A 150 1.90 9.95 1.50
C ASN A 150 1.05 11.04 0.86
N SER A 151 0.23 11.69 1.66
CA SER A 151 -0.63 12.79 1.25
C SER A 151 -0.91 13.75 2.40
N SER A 152 -0.01 13.81 3.37
CA SER A 152 -0.08 14.83 4.42
C SER A 152 0.09 16.22 3.85
N TYR A 153 -0.26 17.22 4.62
CA TYR A 153 -0.02 18.63 4.27
C TYR A 153 1.47 18.87 3.94
N GLU A 154 2.36 18.32 4.76
CA GLU A 154 3.81 18.36 4.56
C GLU A 154 4.24 17.69 3.25
N ASP A 155 3.75 16.46 2.98
CA ASP A 155 4.07 15.74 1.74
C ASP A 155 3.68 16.52 0.48
N MET A 156 2.47 17.09 0.48
CA MET A 156 1.97 17.88 -0.64
C MET A 156 2.69 19.21 -0.80
N SER A 157 3.12 19.83 0.31
CA SER A 157 3.91 21.06 0.27
C SER A 157 5.30 20.81 -0.33
N ARG A 158 5.96 19.70 0.04
CA ARG A 158 7.27 19.33 -0.53
C ARG A 158 7.17 19.02 -2.03
N ALA A 159 6.14 18.28 -2.44
CA ALA A 159 5.89 18.00 -3.85
C ALA A 159 5.58 19.27 -4.65
N ALA A 160 4.81 20.21 -4.07
CA ALA A 160 4.49 21.49 -4.67
C ALA A 160 5.73 22.40 -4.80
N ASP A 161 6.69 22.32 -3.87
CA ASP A 161 7.94 23.07 -3.98
C ASP A 161 8.78 22.59 -5.18
N ILE A 162 8.95 21.29 -5.37
CA ILE A 162 9.62 20.72 -6.55
C ILE A 162 8.88 21.11 -7.84
N ALA A 163 7.55 21.09 -7.83
CA ALA A 163 6.75 21.54 -8.96
C ALA A 163 7.01 23.02 -9.30
N ASN A 164 7.05 23.89 -8.28
CA ASN A 164 7.33 25.31 -8.48
C ASN A 164 8.74 25.58 -9.03
N GLN A 165 9.74 24.82 -8.58
CA GLN A 165 11.09 24.92 -9.15
C GLN A 165 11.08 24.62 -10.64
N ALA A 166 10.45 23.50 -11.06
CA ALA A 166 10.35 23.15 -12.48
C ALA A 166 9.57 24.19 -13.31
N VAL A 167 8.41 24.63 -12.79
CA VAL A 167 7.56 25.63 -13.45
C VAL A 167 8.29 26.98 -13.61
N SER A 168 9.13 27.38 -12.65
CA SER A 168 9.95 28.60 -12.78
C SER A 168 10.96 28.56 -13.91
N HIS A 169 11.34 27.35 -14.36
CA HIS A 169 12.18 27.11 -15.55
C HIS A 169 11.37 26.76 -16.80
N GLY A 170 10.05 26.97 -16.79
CA GLY A 170 9.14 26.70 -17.90
C GLY A 170 8.79 25.22 -18.10
N LEU A 171 9.22 24.34 -17.22
CA LEU A 171 8.99 22.90 -17.37
C LEU A 171 7.62 22.47 -16.84
N LYS A 172 7.15 21.38 -17.42
CA LYS A 172 5.95 20.63 -17.04
C LYS A 172 6.31 19.18 -16.79
N SER A 173 5.36 18.40 -16.31
CA SER A 173 5.55 16.96 -16.22
C SER A 173 5.75 16.36 -17.62
N ALA A 174 6.80 15.57 -17.80
CA ALA A 174 7.06 14.85 -19.06
C ALA A 174 6.09 13.68 -19.27
N VAL A 175 5.39 13.24 -18.20
CA VAL A 175 4.51 12.08 -18.21
C VAL A 175 3.16 12.41 -17.56
N PRO A 176 2.09 11.64 -17.80
CA PRO A 176 0.85 11.78 -17.06
C PRO A 176 1.11 11.74 -15.55
N PHE A 177 0.81 12.83 -14.85
CA PHE A 177 1.07 12.98 -13.43
C PHE A 177 -0.26 13.11 -12.68
N MET A 178 -0.49 12.26 -11.69
CA MET A 178 -1.73 12.19 -10.94
C MET A 178 -1.49 12.40 -9.45
N VAL A 179 -2.38 13.17 -8.83
CA VAL A 179 -2.31 13.52 -7.41
C VAL A 179 -3.58 13.10 -6.72
N THR A 180 -3.46 12.27 -5.68
CA THR A 180 -4.62 11.82 -4.88
C THR A 180 -4.50 12.38 -3.45
N PRO A 181 -5.25 13.41 -3.07
CA PRO A 181 -5.29 13.87 -1.67
C PRO A 181 -5.79 12.75 -0.75
N GLY A 182 -5.25 12.68 0.47
CA GLY A 182 -5.57 11.58 1.40
C GLY A 182 -6.93 11.67 2.06
N SER A 183 -7.52 12.87 2.08
CA SER A 183 -8.84 13.13 2.66
C SER A 183 -9.42 14.43 2.12
N GLU A 184 -10.71 14.64 2.32
CA GLU A 184 -11.35 15.92 1.97
C GLU A 184 -10.77 17.10 2.77
N GLN A 185 -10.42 16.87 4.02
CA GLN A 185 -9.77 17.88 4.84
C GLN A 185 -8.41 18.30 4.25
N VAL A 186 -7.57 17.34 3.89
CA VAL A 186 -6.28 17.63 3.23
C VAL A 186 -6.51 18.32 1.90
N ARG A 187 -7.42 17.82 1.06
CA ARG A 187 -7.74 18.39 -0.25
C ARG A 187 -8.12 19.87 -0.14
N ALA A 188 -9.09 20.17 0.73
CA ALA A 188 -9.56 21.54 0.91
C ALA A 188 -8.46 22.47 1.46
N THR A 189 -7.63 21.96 2.37
CA THR A 189 -6.52 22.73 2.94
C THR A 189 -5.46 23.06 1.91
N ILE A 190 -5.00 22.06 1.14
CA ILE A 190 -3.96 22.27 0.10
C ILE A 190 -4.49 23.01 -1.14
N GLU A 191 -5.81 23.03 -1.35
CA GLU A 191 -6.45 23.88 -2.36
C GLU A 191 -6.46 25.36 -1.88
N ARG A 192 -6.83 25.61 -0.64
CA ARG A 192 -6.80 26.95 -0.01
C ARG A 192 -5.38 27.55 -0.01
N ASP A 193 -4.38 26.74 0.33
CA ASP A 193 -3.01 27.19 0.57
C ASP A 193 -2.13 27.14 -0.69
N GLY A 194 -2.69 26.73 -1.86
CA GLY A 194 -2.08 26.88 -3.18
C GLY A 194 -1.24 25.67 -3.66
N GLN A 195 -1.03 24.62 -2.86
CA GLN A 195 -0.25 23.45 -3.28
C GLN A 195 -0.90 22.73 -4.48
N ILE A 196 -2.24 22.68 -4.54
CA ILE A 196 -2.96 22.11 -5.68
C ILE A 196 -2.69 22.91 -6.95
N ASP A 197 -2.64 24.24 -6.87
CA ASP A 197 -2.37 25.08 -8.03
C ASP A 197 -0.94 24.92 -8.52
N SER A 198 0.04 24.83 -7.63
CA SER A 198 1.42 24.51 -7.96
C SER A 198 1.53 23.19 -8.74
N LEU A 199 0.86 22.14 -8.26
CA LEU A 199 0.86 20.83 -8.94
C LEU A 199 0.10 20.87 -10.29
N LYS A 200 -1.01 21.61 -10.38
CA LYS A 200 -1.73 21.81 -11.66
C LYS A 200 -0.92 22.60 -12.69
N ASN A 201 -0.12 23.56 -12.25
CA ASN A 201 0.80 24.29 -13.14
C ASN A 201 1.85 23.36 -13.77
N LEU A 202 2.12 22.21 -13.14
CA LEU A 202 2.94 21.12 -13.68
C LEU A 202 2.16 20.15 -14.59
N ASP A 203 0.91 20.47 -14.95
CA ASP A 203 -0.06 19.63 -15.68
C ASP A 203 -0.52 18.39 -14.89
N ALA A 204 -0.47 18.43 -13.55
CA ALA A 204 -0.97 17.33 -12.75
C ALA A 204 -2.51 17.23 -12.75
N THR A 205 -3.02 16.00 -12.81
CA THR A 205 -4.45 15.70 -12.66
C THR A 205 -4.76 15.35 -11.20
N VAL A 206 -5.59 16.15 -10.55
CA VAL A 206 -6.05 15.88 -9.18
C VAL A 206 -7.21 14.87 -9.21
N LEU A 207 -7.02 13.72 -8.61
CA LEU A 207 -8.01 12.64 -8.51
C LEU A 207 -8.93 12.81 -7.31
N ALA A 208 -10.03 12.06 -7.30
CA ALA A 208 -10.89 11.95 -6.13
C ALA A 208 -10.14 11.35 -4.92
N ASN A 209 -10.57 11.73 -3.71
CA ASN A 209 -10.01 11.25 -2.43
C ASN A 209 -10.36 9.77 -2.19
N ALA A 210 -9.84 8.89 -3.02
CA ALA A 210 -10.13 7.47 -3.00
C ALA A 210 -8.87 6.67 -3.35
N CYS A 211 -8.88 5.36 -3.04
CA CYS A 211 -7.73 4.51 -3.34
C CYS A 211 -7.43 4.41 -4.85
N GLY A 212 -8.45 4.37 -5.72
CA GLY A 212 -8.30 4.42 -7.16
C GLY A 212 -7.15 3.55 -7.72
N PRO A 213 -6.14 4.15 -8.35
CA PRO A 213 -4.98 3.44 -8.90
C PRO A 213 -4.19 2.62 -7.85
N CYS A 214 -4.21 3.03 -6.58
CA CYS A 214 -3.49 2.30 -5.52
C CYS A 214 -4.00 0.86 -5.31
N ILE A 215 -5.26 0.56 -5.68
CA ILE A 215 -5.89 -0.76 -5.51
C ILE A 215 -6.41 -1.37 -6.81
N GLY A 216 -5.90 -0.96 -7.95
CA GLY A 216 -6.26 -1.56 -9.23
C GLY A 216 -7.52 -0.99 -9.89
N GLN A 217 -8.04 0.12 -9.41
CA GLN A 217 -9.15 0.85 -10.04
C GLN A 217 -8.63 1.89 -11.04
N TRP A 218 -7.81 1.45 -11.97
CA TRP A 218 -7.19 2.30 -12.97
C TRP A 218 -7.19 1.64 -14.34
N LYS A 219 -7.87 2.23 -15.29
CA LYS A 219 -7.86 1.80 -16.69
C LYS A 219 -6.82 2.61 -17.45
N ARG A 220 -5.77 1.96 -17.88
CA ARG A 220 -4.76 2.52 -18.79
C ARG A 220 -5.08 2.14 -20.24
N SER A 221 -4.35 2.76 -21.17
CA SER A 221 -4.46 2.43 -22.60
C SER A 221 -4.09 0.96 -22.86
N GLN A 222 -4.61 0.37 -23.95
CA GLN A 222 -4.29 -1.00 -24.36
C GLN A 222 -2.78 -1.20 -24.55
N LYS A 223 -2.06 -0.18 -25.05
CA LYS A 223 -0.60 -0.22 -25.22
C LYS A 223 0.15 -0.54 -23.92
N ALA A 224 -0.34 -0.07 -22.77
CA ALA A 224 0.28 -0.37 -21.46
C ALA A 224 0.15 -1.84 -21.05
N SER A 225 -0.77 -2.61 -21.63
CA SER A 225 -0.94 -4.06 -21.37
C SER A 225 -0.06 -4.93 -22.25
N GLU A 226 0.43 -4.42 -23.36
CA GLU A 226 1.13 -5.19 -24.40
C GLU A 226 2.65 -5.20 -24.22
N VAL A 227 3.21 -4.16 -23.62
CA VAL A 227 4.66 -4.01 -23.45
C VAL A 227 5.04 -3.71 -22.00
N PRO A 228 6.25 -4.13 -21.58
CA PRO A 228 6.81 -3.70 -20.28
C PRO A 228 6.84 -2.18 -20.19
N ASN A 229 6.45 -1.63 -19.05
CA ASN A 229 6.42 -0.19 -18.83
C ASN A 229 6.64 0.12 -17.34
N THR A 230 7.22 1.30 -17.08
CA THR A 230 7.51 1.78 -15.72
C THR A 230 6.50 2.82 -15.29
N ILE A 231 6.04 2.71 -14.05
CA ILE A 231 5.36 3.79 -13.32
C ILE A 231 6.09 4.08 -12.02
N VAL A 232 6.01 5.32 -11.56
CA VAL A 232 6.55 5.71 -10.26
C VAL A 232 5.42 6.21 -9.34
N THR A 233 5.42 5.78 -8.09
CA THR A 233 4.35 6.13 -7.16
C THR A 233 4.86 6.45 -5.76
N SER A 234 4.10 7.24 -4.98
CA SER A 234 4.36 7.37 -3.55
C SER A 234 3.49 6.45 -2.69
N TYR A 235 2.93 5.41 -3.27
CA TYR A 235 2.08 4.43 -2.59
C TYR A 235 2.88 3.55 -1.61
N ASN A 236 2.21 2.58 -1.01
CA ASN A 236 2.85 1.65 -0.06
C ASN A 236 3.07 0.25 -0.63
N ARG A 237 2.44 -0.10 -1.75
CA ARG A 237 2.49 -1.44 -2.37
C ARG A 237 2.68 -1.35 -3.85
N ASN A 238 3.49 -2.27 -4.40
CA ASN A 238 3.84 -2.33 -5.81
C ASN A 238 3.86 -3.76 -6.37
N PHE A 239 3.09 -4.66 -5.78
CA PHE A 239 2.98 -6.03 -6.30
C PHE A 239 2.53 -6.06 -7.76
N ALA A 240 2.93 -7.09 -8.47
CA ALA A 240 2.51 -7.28 -9.87
C ALA A 240 0.99 -7.17 -10.01
N ARG A 241 0.52 -6.48 -11.04
CA ARG A 241 -0.90 -6.22 -11.33
C ARG A 241 -1.62 -5.32 -10.31
N ARG A 242 -0.90 -4.76 -9.33
CA ARG A 242 -1.51 -4.01 -8.22
C ARG A 242 -2.27 -2.77 -8.66
N ASN A 243 -1.73 -2.00 -9.61
CA ASN A 243 -2.23 -0.66 -9.93
C ASN A 243 -3.25 -0.63 -11.06
N ASP A 244 -2.98 -1.33 -12.16
CA ASP A 244 -3.77 -1.33 -13.40
C ASP A 244 -4.21 -2.71 -13.87
N GLY A 245 -3.90 -3.76 -13.08
CA GLY A 245 -4.20 -5.15 -13.42
C GLY A 245 -3.25 -5.78 -14.42
N GLN A 246 -2.25 -5.05 -14.93
CA GLN A 246 -1.34 -5.53 -15.96
C GLN A 246 -0.05 -6.13 -15.37
N PRO A 247 0.37 -7.31 -15.82
CA PRO A 247 1.61 -7.94 -15.34
C PRO A 247 2.86 -7.20 -15.80
N ASN A 248 2.77 -6.47 -16.92
CA ASN A 248 3.89 -5.76 -17.54
C ASN A 248 4.15 -4.37 -16.95
N THR A 249 3.34 -3.93 -15.98
CA THR A 249 3.52 -2.65 -15.31
C THR A 249 4.46 -2.82 -14.11
N MET A 250 5.62 -2.21 -14.20
CA MET A 250 6.62 -2.15 -13.14
C MET A 250 6.41 -0.88 -12.32
N ASN A 251 5.99 -1.03 -11.07
CA ASN A 251 5.80 0.09 -10.17
C ASN A 251 7.00 0.23 -9.22
N PHE A 252 7.64 1.41 -9.26
CA PHE A 252 8.66 1.83 -8.31
C PHE A 252 8.07 2.84 -7.32
N ILE A 253 8.38 2.66 -6.04
CA ILE A 253 7.86 3.51 -4.97
C ILE A 253 8.96 4.40 -4.44
N GLY A 254 8.69 5.71 -4.36
CA GLY A 254 9.54 6.71 -3.73
C GLY A 254 8.75 7.67 -2.83
N SER A 255 9.42 8.70 -2.32
CA SER A 255 8.75 9.81 -1.64
C SER A 255 8.02 10.71 -2.64
N PRO A 256 6.99 11.48 -2.23
CA PRO A 256 6.24 12.33 -3.15
C PRO A 256 7.09 13.33 -3.93
N GLU A 257 8.06 13.98 -3.27
CA GLU A 257 8.99 14.91 -3.90
C GLU A 257 9.87 14.23 -4.96
N ILE A 258 10.37 13.03 -4.68
CA ILE A 258 11.18 12.25 -5.63
C ILE A 258 10.31 11.81 -6.83
N VAL A 259 9.11 11.31 -6.57
CA VAL A 259 8.17 10.92 -7.64
C VAL A 259 7.81 12.13 -8.51
N THR A 260 7.66 13.31 -7.91
CA THR A 260 7.41 14.56 -8.66
C THR A 260 8.60 14.93 -9.55
N ALA A 261 9.82 14.88 -9.04
CA ALA A 261 11.02 15.13 -9.82
C ALA A 261 11.19 14.14 -10.98
N LEU A 262 10.94 12.85 -10.73
CA LEU A 262 10.96 11.81 -11.76
C LEU A 262 9.85 11.99 -12.82
N ALA A 263 8.68 12.50 -12.42
CA ALA A 263 7.60 12.83 -13.35
C ALA A 263 8.00 13.96 -14.33
N ILE A 264 8.76 14.94 -13.86
CA ILE A 264 9.27 16.05 -14.64
C ILE A 264 10.37 15.56 -15.59
N ALA A 265 11.28 14.72 -15.12
CA ALA A 265 12.35 14.16 -15.93
C ALA A 265 11.87 13.11 -16.95
N GLY A 266 10.83 12.35 -16.65
CA GLY A 266 10.32 11.27 -17.50
C GLY A 266 11.17 10.00 -17.51
N SER A 267 12.24 9.92 -16.72
CA SER A 267 13.23 8.85 -16.70
C SER A 267 13.46 8.34 -15.28
N LEU A 268 13.50 7.02 -15.13
CA LEU A 268 13.75 6.36 -13.86
C LEU A 268 15.22 6.47 -13.41
N SER A 269 16.14 6.60 -14.37
CA SER A 269 17.58 6.78 -14.12
C SER A 269 17.96 8.17 -13.64
N PHE A 270 17.06 9.15 -13.75
CA PHE A 270 17.31 10.53 -13.32
C PHE A 270 17.50 10.62 -11.81
N ASN A 271 18.63 11.20 -11.40
CA ASN A 271 18.92 11.48 -10.00
C ASN A 271 18.72 12.97 -9.72
N PRO A 272 17.61 13.39 -9.09
CA PRO A 272 17.31 14.81 -8.85
C PRO A 272 18.32 15.55 -7.98
N MET A 273 19.19 14.82 -7.25
CA MET A 273 20.23 15.40 -6.40
C MET A 273 21.52 15.75 -7.17
N LYS A 274 21.66 15.30 -8.43
CA LYS A 274 22.92 15.43 -9.18
C LYS A 274 22.71 15.80 -10.64
N ASP A 275 21.65 15.28 -11.26
CA ASP A 275 21.42 15.43 -12.67
C ASP A 275 20.69 16.75 -12.96
N SER A 276 21.04 17.38 -14.06
CA SER A 276 20.41 18.62 -14.47
C SER A 276 19.31 18.39 -15.48
N LEU A 277 18.31 19.25 -15.45
CA LEU A 277 17.31 19.41 -16.50
C LEU A 277 17.58 20.71 -17.28
N VAL A 278 17.08 20.78 -18.51
CA VAL A 278 17.19 21.98 -19.34
C VAL A 278 15.81 22.66 -19.39
N GLY A 279 15.73 23.88 -18.90
CA GLY A 279 14.52 24.69 -18.93
C GLY A 279 14.16 25.16 -20.34
N GLU A 280 12.96 25.71 -20.55
CA GLU A 280 12.51 26.25 -21.82
C GLU A 280 13.41 27.39 -22.36
N ASN A 281 14.06 28.11 -21.43
CA ASN A 281 15.04 29.16 -21.79
C ASN A 281 16.40 28.62 -22.27
N GLY A 282 16.59 27.28 -22.26
CA GLY A 282 17.83 26.61 -22.62
C GLY A 282 18.87 26.55 -21.49
N GLU A 283 18.57 27.07 -20.31
CA GLU A 283 19.46 27.00 -19.15
C GLU A 283 19.31 25.68 -18.42
N SER A 284 20.44 25.14 -17.97
CA SER A 284 20.49 23.92 -17.17
C SER A 284 20.32 24.25 -15.70
N PHE A 285 19.50 23.49 -14.97
CA PHE A 285 19.35 23.62 -13.52
C PHE A 285 19.30 22.24 -12.86
N ILE A 286 19.66 22.18 -11.58
CA ILE A 286 19.53 21.03 -10.70
C ILE A 286 18.50 21.40 -9.63
N PHE A 287 17.64 20.47 -9.24
CA PHE A 287 16.70 20.72 -8.17
C PHE A 287 17.41 21.02 -6.85
N ASP A 288 16.99 22.09 -6.19
CA ASP A 288 17.30 22.28 -4.80
C ASP A 288 16.50 21.30 -3.93
N PRO A 289 17.04 20.86 -2.78
CA PRO A 289 16.25 20.13 -1.81
C PRO A 289 14.96 20.90 -1.49
N PRO A 290 13.79 20.22 -1.42
CA PRO A 290 12.56 20.93 -1.13
C PRO A 290 12.65 21.66 0.22
N SER A 291 12.08 22.84 0.26
CA SER A 291 12.03 23.69 1.47
C SER A 291 11.45 22.91 2.65
N ILE A 292 11.83 23.30 3.87
CA ILE A 292 11.23 22.74 5.08
C ILE A 292 9.73 23.07 5.08
N ALA A 293 8.92 22.06 4.82
CA ALA A 293 7.48 22.20 4.76
C ALA A 293 6.88 22.29 6.17
N PRO A 294 5.85 23.11 6.39
CA PRO A 294 5.14 23.13 7.66
C PRO A 294 4.40 21.79 7.87
N GLU A 295 4.53 21.22 9.07
CA GLU A 295 3.87 19.96 9.43
C GLU A 295 2.34 20.08 9.52
N VAL A 296 1.90 21.28 9.90
CA VAL A 296 0.48 21.65 10.01
C VAL A 296 0.29 23.04 9.38
N PRO A 297 -0.85 23.29 8.73
CA PRO A 297 -1.11 24.58 8.11
C PRO A 297 -1.21 25.68 9.17
N GLU A 298 -0.70 26.89 8.86
CA GLU A 298 -0.70 28.03 9.79
C GLU A 298 -2.12 28.43 10.22
N ASP A 299 -3.06 28.48 9.26
CA ASP A 299 -4.46 28.82 9.50
C ASP A 299 -5.32 27.60 9.91
N GLY A 300 -4.66 26.51 10.33
CA GLY A 300 -5.32 25.26 10.65
C GLY A 300 -5.87 24.53 9.44
N PHE A 301 -6.37 23.32 9.67
CA PHE A 301 -6.96 22.52 8.62
C PHE A 301 -8.36 23.04 8.24
N ASP A 302 -8.60 23.17 6.94
CA ASP A 302 -9.95 23.37 6.40
C ASP A 302 -10.74 22.07 6.50
N LYS A 303 -11.98 22.14 6.95
CA LYS A 303 -12.84 20.95 7.09
C LYS A 303 -13.25 20.35 5.75
N GLY A 304 -13.18 21.13 4.69
CA GLY A 304 -13.76 20.79 3.40
C GLY A 304 -15.27 20.63 3.43
N ARG A 305 -15.80 19.92 2.45
CA ARG A 305 -17.24 19.64 2.36
C ARG A 305 -17.60 18.48 3.27
N SER A 306 -18.66 18.62 4.05
CA SER A 306 -19.20 17.53 4.83
C SER A 306 -20.24 16.76 4.00
N PHE A 307 -19.99 15.48 3.78
CA PHE A 307 -20.94 14.53 3.18
C PHE A 307 -21.55 13.60 4.23
N TYR A 308 -21.34 13.91 5.51
CA TYR A 308 -21.86 13.11 6.61
C TYR A 308 -23.39 13.28 6.69
N GLN A 309 -24.09 12.16 6.62
CA GLN A 309 -25.50 12.04 6.92
C GLN A 309 -25.65 11.34 8.27
N ALA A 310 -26.23 12.04 9.23
CA ALA A 310 -26.48 11.44 10.54
C ALA A 310 -27.49 10.29 10.40
N PRO A 311 -27.33 9.20 11.14
CA PRO A 311 -28.38 8.19 11.23
C PRO A 311 -29.64 8.79 11.84
N PRO A 312 -30.82 8.26 11.51
CA PRO A 312 -32.07 8.71 12.14
C PRO A 312 -32.01 8.47 13.66
N GLU A 313 -32.61 9.36 14.46
CA GLU A 313 -32.65 9.24 15.92
C GLU A 313 -33.39 7.98 16.38
N ASN A 314 -34.40 7.56 15.62
CA ASN A 314 -35.15 6.35 15.87
C ASN A 314 -35.02 5.40 14.68
N ASN A 315 -34.50 4.21 14.94
CA ASN A 315 -34.28 3.11 13.97
C ASN A 315 -35.17 1.89 14.29
N ASP A 316 -36.16 2.04 15.19
CA ASP A 316 -37.11 0.97 15.45
C ASP A 316 -37.89 0.65 14.17
N GLY A 317 -37.92 -0.62 13.79
CA GLY A 317 -38.60 -1.08 12.57
C GLY A 317 -37.85 -0.93 11.26
N LEU A 318 -36.53 -0.57 11.29
CA LEU A 318 -35.72 -0.63 10.08
C LEU A 318 -35.52 -2.08 9.64
N GLU A 319 -36.03 -2.42 8.48
CA GLU A 319 -35.75 -3.72 7.83
C GLU A 319 -34.73 -3.56 6.73
N ILE A 320 -33.75 -4.50 6.70
CA ILE A 320 -32.79 -4.58 5.61
C ILE A 320 -33.43 -5.41 4.50
N SER A 321 -33.85 -4.74 3.42
CA SER A 321 -34.34 -5.39 2.22
C SER A 321 -33.28 -5.38 1.12
N ILE A 322 -32.93 -6.55 0.62
CA ILE A 322 -32.05 -6.74 -0.52
C ILE A 322 -32.82 -7.46 -1.60
N ALA A 323 -32.84 -6.91 -2.82
CA ALA A 323 -33.50 -7.54 -3.96
C ALA A 323 -32.90 -8.93 -4.20
N GLU A 324 -33.71 -9.92 -4.52
CA GLU A 324 -33.27 -11.32 -4.72
C GLU A 324 -32.28 -11.45 -5.88
N ASP A 325 -32.39 -10.62 -6.90
CA ASP A 325 -31.53 -10.54 -8.06
C ASP A 325 -30.35 -9.57 -7.89
N SER A 326 -30.13 -9.04 -6.69
CA SER A 326 -29.04 -8.11 -6.43
C SER A 326 -27.69 -8.69 -6.87
N GLU A 327 -26.95 -7.93 -7.68
CA GLU A 327 -25.59 -8.28 -8.04
C GLU A 327 -24.54 -7.75 -7.06
N ARG A 328 -24.89 -6.75 -6.25
CA ARG A 328 -23.96 -6.02 -5.40
C ARG A 328 -24.02 -6.40 -3.93
N LEU A 329 -25.17 -6.85 -3.46
CA LEU A 329 -25.44 -7.13 -2.05
C LEU A 329 -25.96 -8.56 -1.88
N GLN A 330 -25.57 -9.18 -0.78
CA GLN A 330 -26.00 -10.51 -0.37
C GLN A 330 -26.16 -10.55 1.15
N VAL A 331 -27.24 -11.13 1.64
CA VAL A 331 -27.34 -11.47 3.06
C VAL A 331 -26.51 -12.71 3.33
N LEU A 332 -25.47 -12.57 4.16
CA LEU A 332 -24.64 -13.70 4.57
C LEU A 332 -25.33 -14.45 5.72
N LYS A 333 -25.38 -15.77 5.61
CA LYS A 333 -25.78 -16.65 6.70
C LYS A 333 -24.55 -16.89 7.60
N PRO A 334 -24.76 -17.01 8.92
CA PRO A 334 -23.69 -17.40 9.82
C PRO A 334 -23.04 -18.72 9.39
N TRP A 335 -21.72 -18.83 9.58
CA TRP A 335 -21.01 -20.07 9.31
C TRP A 335 -21.52 -21.16 10.26
N PRO A 336 -21.67 -22.41 9.79
CA PRO A 336 -22.03 -23.50 10.67
C PRO A 336 -20.90 -23.71 11.70
N LYS A 337 -21.29 -24.01 12.92
CA LYS A 337 -20.35 -24.43 13.96
C LYS A 337 -19.65 -25.72 13.54
N TRP A 338 -18.43 -25.92 14.02
CA TRP A 338 -17.76 -27.20 13.87
C TRP A 338 -18.58 -28.31 14.56
N ASP A 339 -18.76 -29.42 13.86
CA ASP A 339 -19.58 -30.56 14.31
C ASP A 339 -18.79 -31.56 15.18
N GLY A 340 -17.53 -31.26 15.51
CA GLY A 340 -16.65 -32.10 16.32
C GLY A 340 -15.99 -33.25 15.54
N LYS A 341 -16.20 -33.32 14.21
CA LYS A 341 -15.61 -34.38 13.39
C LYS A 341 -14.34 -33.90 12.70
N ASP A 342 -13.41 -34.81 12.52
CA ASP A 342 -12.18 -34.56 11.79
C ASP A 342 -12.47 -34.34 10.29
N LEU A 343 -11.63 -33.52 9.67
CA LEU A 343 -11.63 -33.30 8.22
C LEU A 343 -10.76 -34.38 7.57
N VAL A 344 -11.38 -35.29 6.84
CA VAL A 344 -10.70 -36.45 6.23
C VAL A 344 -10.80 -36.37 4.69
N GLU A 345 -9.84 -36.98 4.01
CA GLU A 345 -9.86 -37.22 2.54
C GLU A 345 -10.09 -35.98 1.70
N MET A 346 -9.54 -34.82 2.14
CA MET A 346 -9.67 -33.57 1.40
C MET A 346 -8.75 -33.54 0.17
N PRO A 347 -9.26 -33.32 -1.05
CA PRO A 347 -8.42 -33.09 -2.20
C PRO A 347 -7.66 -31.77 -2.06
N ILE A 348 -6.44 -31.72 -2.62
CA ILE A 348 -5.68 -30.49 -2.76
C ILE A 348 -6.27 -29.71 -3.93
N LEU A 349 -6.95 -28.58 -3.65
CA LEU A 349 -7.44 -27.68 -4.69
C LEU A 349 -6.29 -26.96 -5.39
N LEU A 350 -5.35 -26.46 -4.61
CA LEU A 350 -4.19 -25.69 -5.05
C LEU A 350 -2.99 -26.02 -4.18
N LYS A 351 -1.87 -26.37 -4.82
CA LYS A 351 -0.54 -26.22 -4.27
C LYS A 351 0.09 -25.01 -4.94
N ALA A 352 0.20 -23.90 -4.21
CA ALA A 352 0.75 -22.67 -4.73
C ALA A 352 2.28 -22.74 -4.80
N SER A 353 2.87 -22.10 -5.81
CA SER A 353 4.31 -21.94 -5.96
C SER A 353 4.72 -20.52 -5.66
N GLY A 354 5.72 -20.36 -4.81
CA GLY A 354 6.31 -19.07 -4.45
C GLY A 354 5.34 -18.12 -3.76
N LYS A 355 5.56 -16.83 -3.95
CA LYS A 355 4.82 -15.75 -3.28
C LYS A 355 3.34 -15.74 -3.62
N THR A 356 2.49 -15.98 -2.64
CA THR A 356 1.03 -15.94 -2.78
C THR A 356 0.46 -14.81 -1.94
N THR A 357 0.22 -13.67 -2.58
CA THR A 357 -0.31 -12.47 -1.92
C THR A 357 -1.84 -12.51 -1.78
N THR A 358 -2.42 -11.63 -0.98
CA THR A 358 -3.88 -11.44 -0.95
C THR A 358 -4.43 -10.99 -2.32
N ASP A 359 -3.61 -10.32 -3.14
CA ASP A 359 -3.97 -10.01 -4.53
C ASP A 359 -4.00 -11.25 -5.43
N SER A 360 -3.17 -12.25 -5.13
CA SER A 360 -3.21 -13.54 -5.83
C SER A 360 -4.41 -14.38 -5.43
N ILE A 361 -4.81 -14.31 -4.15
CA ILE A 361 -5.94 -15.08 -3.60
C ILE A 361 -7.28 -14.46 -3.99
N SER A 362 -7.38 -13.14 -3.85
CA SER A 362 -8.64 -12.40 -4.03
C SER A 362 -8.35 -11.01 -4.63
N PRO A 363 -8.15 -10.91 -5.95
CA PRO A 363 -7.89 -9.64 -6.62
C PRO A 363 -8.99 -8.62 -6.38
N ALA A 364 -8.60 -7.34 -6.29
CA ALA A 364 -9.52 -6.20 -6.19
C ALA A 364 -9.95 -5.70 -7.60
N GLY A 365 -9.63 -4.48 -7.94
CA GLY A 365 -9.92 -3.90 -9.25
C GLY A 365 -11.40 -3.98 -9.61
N PRO A 366 -11.75 -4.50 -10.79
CA PRO A 366 -13.13 -4.60 -11.26
C PRO A 366 -14.05 -5.45 -10.36
N TRP A 367 -13.49 -6.36 -9.57
CA TRP A 367 -14.23 -7.23 -8.65
C TRP A 367 -14.84 -6.47 -7.47
N LEU A 368 -14.31 -5.31 -7.11
CA LEU A 368 -14.81 -4.50 -5.99
C LEU A 368 -16.28 -4.11 -6.12
N ARG A 369 -16.84 -4.13 -7.33
CA ARG A 369 -18.28 -3.95 -7.55
C ARG A 369 -19.14 -5.00 -6.83
N TYR A 370 -18.58 -6.18 -6.57
CA TYR A 370 -19.23 -7.29 -5.87
C TYR A 370 -18.85 -7.37 -4.39
N ARG A 371 -18.17 -6.36 -3.83
CA ARG A 371 -17.64 -6.42 -2.46
C ARG A 371 -18.68 -6.78 -1.40
N GLY A 372 -19.92 -6.38 -1.60
CA GLY A 372 -21.05 -6.72 -0.71
C GLY A 372 -21.78 -8.02 -1.07
N HIS A 373 -21.29 -8.77 -2.09
CA HIS A 373 -21.90 -10.01 -2.56
C HIS A 373 -20.86 -11.12 -2.62
N LEU A 374 -20.64 -11.80 -1.50
CA LEU A 374 -19.53 -12.74 -1.33
C LEU A 374 -19.53 -13.87 -2.35
N ASP A 375 -20.70 -14.40 -2.72
CA ASP A 375 -20.78 -15.48 -3.69
C ASP A 375 -20.24 -15.07 -5.07
N LYS A 376 -20.68 -13.92 -5.60
CA LYS A 376 -20.15 -13.39 -6.88
C LYS A 376 -18.68 -12.95 -6.76
N PHE A 377 -18.29 -12.38 -5.63
CA PHE A 377 -16.91 -11.99 -5.39
C PHE A 377 -15.96 -13.20 -5.37
N SER A 378 -16.45 -14.36 -4.87
CA SER A 378 -15.64 -15.58 -4.77
C SER A 378 -15.24 -16.20 -6.12
N ASP A 379 -15.82 -15.75 -7.24
CA ASP A 379 -15.41 -16.17 -8.58
C ASP A 379 -13.98 -15.73 -8.94
N ASN A 380 -13.43 -14.72 -8.23
CA ASN A 380 -12.05 -14.29 -8.39
C ASN A 380 -11.03 -15.14 -7.59
N MET A 381 -11.49 -16.13 -6.83
CA MET A 381 -10.64 -16.90 -5.93
C MET A 381 -9.48 -17.57 -6.66
N PHE A 382 -8.25 -17.26 -6.19
CA PHE A 382 -6.98 -17.77 -6.70
C PHE A 382 -6.64 -17.43 -8.16
N MET A 383 -7.28 -16.41 -8.75
CA MET A 383 -6.99 -16.01 -10.15
C MET A 383 -5.53 -15.59 -10.37
N GLY A 384 -4.84 -15.11 -9.34
CA GLY A 384 -3.44 -14.68 -9.40
C GLY A 384 -2.45 -15.70 -8.83
N ALA A 385 -2.92 -16.83 -8.31
CA ALA A 385 -2.04 -17.84 -7.71
C ALA A 385 -1.42 -18.75 -8.77
N VAL A 386 -0.13 -19.05 -8.63
CA VAL A 386 0.61 -19.94 -9.53
C VAL A 386 0.50 -21.38 -9.02
N ASN A 387 0.06 -22.28 -9.89
CA ASN A 387 -0.06 -23.70 -9.60
C ASN A 387 1.32 -24.38 -9.65
N ALA A 388 1.79 -24.92 -8.53
CA ALA A 388 3.10 -25.58 -8.44
C ALA A 388 3.25 -26.83 -9.32
N PHE A 389 2.15 -27.45 -9.74
CA PHE A 389 2.19 -28.64 -10.59
C PHE A 389 2.30 -28.34 -12.08
N THR A 390 1.75 -27.20 -12.52
CA THR A 390 1.67 -26.86 -13.95
C THR A 390 2.45 -25.60 -14.31
N GLY A 391 2.79 -24.76 -13.33
CA GLY A 391 3.35 -23.42 -13.55
C GLY A 391 2.33 -22.38 -14.03
N GLU A 392 1.07 -22.76 -14.26
CA GLU A 392 0.04 -21.86 -14.75
C GLU A 392 -0.58 -21.02 -13.63
N THR A 393 -1.01 -19.83 -14.00
CA THR A 393 -1.68 -18.90 -13.07
C THR A 393 -3.20 -19.06 -13.16
N GLY A 394 -3.85 -19.20 -11.99
CA GLY A 394 -5.31 -19.15 -11.85
C GLY A 394 -6.04 -20.41 -12.30
N LYS A 395 -5.33 -21.45 -12.69
CA LYS A 395 -5.90 -22.68 -13.26
C LYS A 395 -5.41 -23.95 -12.56
N GLY A 396 -6.28 -24.94 -12.52
CA GLY A 396 -6.00 -26.24 -11.93
C GLY A 396 -6.75 -27.38 -12.60
N MET A 397 -6.70 -28.54 -11.95
CA MET A 397 -7.39 -29.74 -12.37
C MET A 397 -8.40 -30.17 -11.31
N ASN A 398 -9.61 -30.49 -11.71
CA ASN A 398 -10.55 -31.20 -10.85
C ASN A 398 -10.09 -32.65 -10.72
N VAL A 399 -9.55 -33.02 -9.56
CA VAL A 399 -8.97 -34.35 -9.35
C VAL A 399 -10.03 -35.49 -9.32
N LEU A 400 -11.30 -35.14 -9.15
CA LEU A 400 -12.40 -36.10 -9.10
C LEU A 400 -12.91 -36.44 -10.50
N THR A 401 -12.93 -35.47 -11.41
CA THR A 401 -13.41 -35.66 -12.80
C THR A 401 -12.28 -35.80 -13.81
N GLY A 402 -11.06 -35.35 -13.46
CA GLY A 402 -9.92 -35.31 -14.37
C GLY A 402 -9.90 -34.09 -15.32
N ASP A 403 -10.89 -33.20 -15.23
CA ASP A 403 -10.98 -31.98 -16.04
C ASP A 403 -9.84 -31.03 -15.73
N LYS A 404 -9.12 -30.56 -16.75
CA LYS A 404 -7.95 -29.68 -16.64
C LYS A 404 -8.29 -28.23 -17.02
N ASP A 405 -7.36 -27.34 -16.74
CA ASP A 405 -7.37 -25.93 -17.14
C ASP A 405 -8.59 -25.13 -16.64
N LEU A 406 -9.19 -25.58 -15.54
CA LEU A 406 -10.32 -24.93 -14.92
C LEU A 406 -9.88 -23.85 -13.91
N ALA A 407 -10.64 -22.76 -13.81
CA ALA A 407 -10.47 -21.79 -12.74
C ALA A 407 -10.67 -22.46 -11.37
N PHE A 408 -9.83 -22.11 -10.39
CA PHE A 408 -9.91 -22.71 -9.04
C PHE A 408 -11.26 -22.49 -8.36
N SER A 409 -11.89 -21.32 -8.56
CA SER A 409 -13.24 -21.05 -8.06
C SER A 409 -14.29 -22.02 -8.64
N ARG A 410 -14.17 -22.36 -9.93
CA ARG A 410 -15.05 -23.31 -10.59
C ARG A 410 -14.89 -24.74 -10.05
N ILE A 411 -13.65 -25.18 -9.85
CA ILE A 411 -13.36 -26.49 -9.25
C ILE A 411 -13.91 -26.55 -7.81
N ALA A 412 -13.67 -25.50 -7.01
CA ALA A 412 -14.16 -25.42 -5.63
C ALA A 412 -15.69 -25.43 -5.56
N ARG A 413 -16.38 -24.80 -6.51
CA ARG A 413 -17.86 -24.85 -6.60
C ARG A 413 -18.35 -26.28 -6.92
N SER A 414 -17.68 -27.01 -7.79
CA SER A 414 -17.98 -28.42 -8.05
C SER A 414 -17.83 -29.26 -6.78
N TYR A 415 -16.69 -29.15 -6.08
CA TYR A 415 -16.48 -29.86 -4.81
C TYR A 415 -17.52 -29.53 -3.75
N LYS A 416 -17.88 -28.25 -3.64
CA LYS A 416 -18.92 -27.81 -2.71
C LYS A 416 -20.29 -28.39 -3.03
N ALA A 417 -20.65 -28.51 -4.30
CA ALA A 417 -21.92 -29.11 -4.73
C ALA A 417 -22.02 -30.58 -4.26
N ASP A 418 -20.89 -31.28 -4.26
CA ASP A 418 -20.78 -32.66 -3.81
C ASP A 418 -20.49 -32.78 -2.30
N SER A 419 -20.56 -31.65 -1.54
CA SER A 419 -20.24 -31.58 -0.11
C SER A 419 -18.80 -31.98 0.25
N ILE A 420 -17.88 -31.87 -0.69
CA ILE A 420 -16.47 -32.23 -0.52
C ILE A 420 -15.71 -30.98 -0.07
N ARG A 421 -14.99 -31.12 1.04
CA ARG A 421 -14.03 -30.13 1.53
C ARG A 421 -12.69 -30.30 0.81
N TRP A 422 -11.94 -29.22 0.70
CA TRP A 422 -10.65 -29.19 0.03
C TRP A 422 -9.61 -28.40 0.82
N VAL A 423 -8.35 -28.56 0.49
CA VAL A 423 -7.21 -27.93 1.16
C VAL A 423 -6.36 -27.13 0.17
N VAL A 424 -5.75 -26.05 0.66
CA VAL A 424 -4.71 -25.30 -0.02
C VAL A 424 -3.37 -25.59 0.62
N ILE A 425 -2.35 -25.78 -0.19
CA ILE A 425 -0.96 -25.85 0.25
C ILE A 425 -0.24 -24.64 -0.32
N GLY A 426 0.37 -23.81 0.54
CA GLY A 426 1.12 -22.61 0.16
C GLY A 426 2.56 -22.65 0.66
N ASP A 427 3.30 -21.62 0.31
CA ASP A 427 4.69 -21.42 0.67
C ASP A 427 4.84 -20.44 1.84
N GLU A 428 5.97 -19.77 1.94
CA GLU A 428 6.27 -18.79 2.98
C GLU A 428 5.46 -17.50 2.80
N ASN A 429 5.16 -16.83 3.93
CA ASN A 429 4.47 -15.55 3.99
C ASN A 429 3.14 -15.52 3.19
N TYR A 430 2.40 -16.63 3.22
CA TYR A 430 1.14 -16.78 2.47
C TYR A 430 0.10 -15.73 2.91
N GLY A 431 -0.49 -15.05 1.93
CA GLY A 431 -1.46 -13.98 2.15
C GLY A 431 -0.84 -12.62 2.46
N GLU A 432 0.43 -12.42 2.10
CA GLU A 432 1.11 -11.12 2.18
C GLU A 432 0.31 -10.03 1.46
N GLY A 433 0.45 -8.79 1.93
CA GLY A 433 -0.13 -7.60 1.30
C GLY A 433 -1.35 -7.05 2.02
N SER A 434 -2.40 -6.72 1.27
CA SER A 434 -3.60 -6.05 1.79
C SER A 434 -4.38 -6.91 2.78
N SER A 435 -4.96 -6.28 3.82
CA SER A 435 -5.89 -6.94 4.74
C SER A 435 -7.24 -7.18 4.06
N ARG A 436 -7.32 -8.21 3.23
CA ARG A 436 -8.55 -8.59 2.52
C ARG A 436 -9.24 -9.74 3.21
N GLU A 437 -10.33 -9.46 3.89
CA GLU A 437 -11.17 -10.50 4.51
C GLU A 437 -11.72 -11.47 3.47
N HIS A 438 -12.02 -11.00 2.27
CA HIS A 438 -12.48 -11.87 1.17
C HIS A 438 -11.46 -12.95 0.78
N ALA A 439 -10.17 -12.71 0.99
CA ALA A 439 -9.14 -13.75 0.78
C ALA A 439 -9.27 -14.93 1.75
N ALA A 440 -9.95 -14.76 2.89
CA ALA A 440 -10.32 -15.83 3.81
C ALA A 440 -11.78 -16.27 3.63
N LEU A 441 -12.70 -15.32 3.42
CA LEU A 441 -14.14 -15.59 3.30
C LEU A 441 -14.49 -16.37 2.03
N SER A 442 -13.87 -16.06 0.88
CA SER A 442 -14.14 -16.75 -0.40
C SER A 442 -13.75 -18.24 -0.36
N PRO A 443 -12.53 -18.62 0.07
CA PRO A 443 -12.21 -20.02 0.30
C PRO A 443 -13.17 -20.70 1.27
N ARG A 444 -13.51 -20.06 2.40
CA ARG A 444 -14.46 -20.62 3.37
C ARG A 444 -15.83 -20.85 2.76
N LEU A 445 -16.35 -19.87 2.01
CA LEU A 445 -17.64 -19.99 1.32
C LEU A 445 -17.65 -21.14 0.34
N LEU A 446 -16.55 -21.34 -0.40
CA LEU A 446 -16.44 -22.38 -1.43
C LEU A 446 -15.99 -23.74 -0.91
N GLY A 447 -15.90 -23.92 0.42
CA GLY A 447 -15.72 -25.23 1.04
C GLY A 447 -14.30 -25.55 1.51
N ALA A 448 -13.39 -24.57 1.58
CA ALA A 448 -12.08 -24.82 2.17
C ALA A 448 -12.19 -25.40 3.59
N GLY A 449 -11.49 -26.49 3.82
CA GLY A 449 -11.36 -27.12 5.14
C GLY A 449 -10.13 -26.64 5.90
N ALA A 450 -9.02 -26.47 5.18
CA ALA A 450 -7.75 -26.05 5.76
C ALA A 450 -6.87 -25.29 4.77
N VAL A 451 -5.95 -24.51 5.32
CA VAL A 451 -4.85 -23.88 4.59
C VAL A 451 -3.56 -24.28 5.29
N ILE A 452 -2.65 -24.95 4.57
CA ILE A 452 -1.39 -25.48 5.08
C ILE A 452 -0.27 -24.76 4.38
N VAL A 453 0.59 -24.08 5.12
CA VAL A 453 1.66 -23.23 4.57
C VAL A 453 2.93 -23.34 5.42
N ARG A 454 4.05 -22.92 4.88
CA ARG A 454 5.29 -22.81 5.66
C ARG A 454 5.20 -21.72 6.70
N SER A 455 4.66 -20.55 6.30
CA SER A 455 4.35 -19.44 7.20
C SER A 455 3.20 -18.60 6.64
N PHE A 456 2.46 -17.93 7.52
CA PHE A 456 1.41 -16.99 7.17
C PHE A 456 1.90 -15.55 7.28
N ALA A 457 1.44 -14.71 6.36
CA ALA A 457 1.43 -13.27 6.60
C ALA A 457 0.44 -12.95 7.73
N ARG A 458 0.88 -12.15 8.70
CA ARG A 458 0.18 -11.93 9.97
C ARG A 458 -1.30 -11.54 9.83
N ILE A 459 -1.60 -10.56 8.98
CA ILE A 459 -2.98 -10.06 8.83
C ILE A 459 -3.89 -11.17 8.25
N HIS A 460 -3.38 -11.92 7.27
CA HIS A 460 -4.13 -12.99 6.64
C HIS A 460 -4.39 -14.15 7.61
N GLU A 461 -3.41 -14.51 8.43
CA GLU A 461 -3.58 -15.49 9.51
C GLU A 461 -4.71 -15.09 10.47
N THR A 462 -4.73 -13.81 10.87
CA THR A 462 -5.81 -13.26 11.70
C THR A 462 -7.17 -13.39 11.02
N ASN A 463 -7.26 -13.11 9.72
CA ASN A 463 -8.51 -13.24 8.96
C ASN A 463 -8.97 -14.70 8.82
N LEU A 464 -8.04 -15.63 8.69
CA LEU A 464 -8.38 -17.07 8.66
C LEU A 464 -8.89 -17.60 10.02
N LYS A 465 -8.45 -17.00 11.13
CA LYS A 465 -8.85 -17.38 12.49
C LYS A 465 -10.22 -16.82 12.90
N LYS A 466 -10.71 -15.77 12.26
CA LYS A 466 -12.04 -15.18 12.49
C LYS A 466 -13.15 -16.00 11.82
#